data_9710844df7f9bf84096c85ef7baffed6
#
_entry.id   9710844df7f9bf84096c85ef7baffed6
#
_cell.length_a   1.000
_cell.length_b   1.000
_cell.length_c   1.000
_cell.angle_alpha   90.00
_cell.angle_beta   90.00
_cell.angle_gamma   90.00
#
_symmetry.space_group_name_H-M   'P 1'
#
loop_
_entity.id
_entity.type
_entity.pdbx_description
1 polymer ?
#
loop_
_entity_poly.entity_id
_entity_poly.type
_entity_poly.pdbx_seq_one_letter_code
_entity_poly.pdbx_strand_id
1 'polypeptide(L)'
;DLDPHTETLWDAFRRKHVKATPEEWVRQDALRRVILDAGYPPASVAVERAIQVNGMLRRFDIAIFFEGKLWMLIECKADHIPLNDSVSDQWMRYNLSTRAPWGAITNGREWQIFQADGPKSVPMLPPFGTFVL
;
A
#
# COMPACT_ATOMS: atom_id res chain seq x y z
N ASP A 1 4.12 5.75 25.17
CA ASP A 1 3.46 6.90 25.78
C ASP A 1 2.99 7.88 24.71
N LEU A 2 1.74 8.30 24.81
CA LEU A 2 1.17 9.26 23.87
C LEU A 2 1.36 10.66 24.42
N ASP A 3 2.11 11.48 23.67
CA ASP A 3 2.20 12.88 23.97
C ASP A 3 0.87 13.51 23.53
N PRO A 4 0.14 14.22 24.41
CA PRO A 4 -1.13 14.84 24.04
C PRO A 4 -1.03 15.87 22.93
N HIS A 5 0.16 16.40 22.63
CA HIS A 5 0.38 17.35 21.55
C HIS A 5 0.95 16.72 20.29
N THR A 6 1.59 15.56 20.43
CA THR A 6 2.16 14.80 19.30
C THR A 6 1.95 13.33 19.55
N GLU A 7 0.71 12.88 19.31
CA GLU A 7 0.42 11.46 19.43
C GLU A 7 1.28 10.67 18.47
N THR A 8 1.99 9.68 19.02
CA THR A 8 2.80 8.76 18.23
C THR A 8 2.37 7.34 18.53
N LEU A 9 2.64 6.46 17.58
CA LEU A 9 2.49 5.04 17.78
C LEU A 9 3.81 4.36 17.46
N TRP A 10 4.03 3.19 18.05
CA TRP A 10 5.20 2.38 17.74
C TRP A 10 4.94 1.59 16.47
N ASP A 11 5.78 1.79 15.45
CA ASP A 11 5.73 1.01 14.23
C ASP A 11 6.69 -0.18 14.38
N ALA A 12 6.12 -1.36 14.60
CA ALA A 12 6.90 -2.58 14.77
C ALA A 12 7.67 -2.96 13.51
N PHE A 13 7.17 -2.58 12.34
CA PHE A 13 7.83 -2.87 11.07
C PHE A 13 9.06 -1.97 10.86
N ARG A 14 8.88 -0.65 11.01
CA ARG A 14 9.99 0.31 10.87
C ARG A 14 10.82 0.45 12.15
N ARG A 15 10.34 -0.11 13.26
CA ARG A 15 11.00 -0.10 14.58
C ARG A 15 11.32 1.30 15.06
N LYS A 16 10.32 2.18 14.99
CA LYS A 16 10.42 3.56 15.47
C LYS A 16 9.03 4.09 15.80
N HIS A 17 9.02 5.17 16.56
CA HIS A 17 7.78 5.92 16.79
C HIS A 17 7.45 6.75 15.55
N VAL A 18 6.19 6.73 15.15
CA VAL A 18 5.70 7.51 14.03
C VAL A 18 4.48 8.29 14.46
N LYS A 19 4.19 9.40 13.77
CA LYS A 19 3.04 10.21 14.10
C LYS A 19 1.75 9.42 13.86
N ALA A 20 0.85 9.44 14.85
CA ALA A 20 -0.40 8.68 14.81
C ALA A 20 -1.47 9.44 14.03
N THR A 21 -1.30 9.57 12.72
CA THR A 21 -2.30 10.15 11.84
C THR A 21 -3.34 9.08 11.45
N PRO A 22 -4.54 9.49 11.00
CA PRO A 22 -5.51 8.52 10.48
C PRO A 22 -4.93 7.63 9.39
N GLU A 23 -4.13 8.19 8.48
CA GLU A 23 -3.49 7.40 7.43
C GLU A 23 -2.49 6.41 7.97
N GLU A 24 -1.74 6.79 9.02
CA GLU A 24 -0.75 5.89 9.62
C GLU A 24 -1.42 4.68 10.29
N TRP A 25 -2.57 4.87 10.91
CA TRP A 25 -3.34 3.76 11.47
C TRP A 25 -3.77 2.78 10.37
N VAL A 26 -4.19 3.31 9.22
CA VAL A 26 -4.55 2.50 8.06
C VAL A 26 -3.33 1.75 7.52
N ARG A 27 -2.18 2.43 7.46
CA ARG A 27 -0.91 1.80 7.02
C ARG A 27 -0.52 0.64 7.93
N GLN A 28 -0.65 0.82 9.25
CA GLN A 28 -0.35 -0.24 10.21
C GLN A 28 -1.27 -1.45 10.01
N ASP A 29 -2.55 -1.21 9.78
CA ASP A 29 -3.50 -2.27 9.51
C ASP A 29 -3.18 -2.98 8.19
N ALA A 30 -2.82 -2.22 7.16
CA ALA A 30 -2.45 -2.79 5.86
C ALA A 30 -1.21 -3.66 5.96
N LEU A 31 -0.19 -3.21 6.70
CA LEU A 31 1.02 -4.00 6.92
C LEU A 31 0.71 -5.31 7.64
N ARG A 32 -0.18 -5.26 8.62
CA ARG A 32 -0.60 -6.47 9.33
C ARG A 32 -1.28 -7.46 8.38
N ARG A 33 -2.19 -6.98 7.54
CA ARG A 33 -2.88 -7.83 6.58
C ARG A 33 -1.92 -8.46 5.58
N VAL A 34 -0.99 -7.67 5.08
CA VAL A 34 -0.02 -8.14 4.08
C VAL A 34 0.90 -9.20 4.67
N ILE A 35 1.42 -8.96 5.87
CA ILE A 35 2.44 -9.81 6.47
C ILE A 35 1.82 -10.99 7.22
N LEU A 36 0.84 -10.73 8.08
CA LEU A 36 0.27 -11.78 8.94
C LEU A 36 -0.82 -12.58 8.24
N ASP A 37 -1.74 -11.91 7.56
CA ASP A 37 -2.87 -12.60 6.95
C ASP A 37 -2.53 -13.18 5.58
N ALA A 38 -1.92 -12.38 4.71
CA ALA A 38 -1.56 -12.84 3.36
C ALA A 38 -0.23 -13.56 3.32
N GLY A 39 0.59 -13.44 4.37
CA GLY A 39 1.84 -14.18 4.48
C GLY A 39 2.96 -13.67 3.58
N TYR A 40 2.90 -12.42 3.12
CA TYR A 40 3.99 -11.88 2.31
C TYR A 40 5.26 -11.76 3.15
N PRO A 41 6.43 -12.13 2.60
CA PRO A 41 7.67 -12.05 3.37
C PRO A 41 7.96 -10.61 3.79
N PRO A 42 8.25 -10.36 5.08
CA PRO A 42 8.58 -8.99 5.53
C PRO A 42 9.72 -8.34 4.76
N ALA A 43 10.70 -9.12 4.33
CA ALA A 43 11.84 -8.60 3.56
C ALA A 43 11.44 -8.09 2.18
N SER A 44 10.27 -8.47 1.66
CA SER A 44 9.76 -8.00 0.37
C SER A 44 8.98 -6.69 0.48
N VAL A 45 8.69 -6.22 1.70
CA VAL A 45 7.80 -5.09 1.96
C VAL A 45 8.60 -3.87 2.34
N ALA A 46 8.36 -2.75 1.66
CA ALA A 46 8.98 -1.46 1.97
C ALA A 46 7.90 -0.44 2.26
N VAL A 47 8.15 0.44 3.24
CA VAL A 47 7.20 1.45 3.69
C VAL A 47 7.72 2.83 3.29
N GLU A 48 6.83 3.69 2.81
CA GLU A 48 7.15 5.03 2.34
C GLU A 48 8.26 5.04 1.29
N ARG A 49 8.19 4.11 0.35
CA ARG A 49 9.22 3.95 -0.66
C ARG A 49 9.08 4.98 -1.77
N ALA A 50 10.18 5.68 -2.07
CA ALA A 50 10.24 6.58 -3.22
C ALA A 50 10.55 5.76 -4.47
N ILE A 51 9.76 5.98 -5.52
CA ILE A 51 9.88 5.27 -6.79
C ILE A 51 9.83 6.31 -7.91
N GLN A 52 10.66 6.13 -8.93
CA GLN A 52 10.67 6.99 -10.12
C GLN A 52 9.43 6.73 -10.96
N VAL A 53 8.67 7.79 -11.22
CA VAL A 53 7.46 7.75 -12.07
C VAL A 53 7.57 8.93 -13.03
N ASN A 54 7.71 8.65 -14.31
CA ASN A 54 7.84 9.68 -15.36
C ASN A 54 8.93 10.73 -15.03
N GLY A 55 10.08 10.26 -14.57
CA GLY A 55 11.20 11.13 -14.23
C GLY A 55 11.08 11.86 -12.90
N MET A 56 10.01 11.66 -12.16
CA MET A 56 9.78 12.27 -10.85
C MET A 56 9.76 11.22 -9.76
N LEU A 57 10.27 11.57 -8.57
CA LEU A 57 10.18 10.70 -7.42
C LEU A 57 8.80 10.83 -6.79
N ARG A 58 8.11 9.70 -6.64
CA ARG A 58 6.82 9.59 -5.96
C ARG A 58 6.98 8.66 -4.79
N ARG A 59 6.41 9.03 -3.63
CA ARG A 59 6.47 8.20 -2.45
C ARG A 59 5.18 7.40 -2.31
N PHE A 60 5.31 6.09 -2.21
CA PHE A 60 4.17 5.20 -2.01
C PHE A 60 4.16 4.68 -0.58
N ASP A 61 2.96 4.48 -0.04
CA ASP A 61 2.80 4.02 1.34
C ASP A 61 3.45 2.68 1.57
N ILE A 62 3.14 1.70 0.72
CA ILE A 62 3.71 0.37 0.80
C ILE A 62 4.07 -0.08 -0.61
N ALA A 63 5.30 -0.56 -0.77
CA ALA A 63 5.76 -1.16 -2.02
C ALA A 63 6.24 -2.58 -1.71
N ILE A 64 5.80 -3.53 -2.52
CA ILE A 64 6.13 -4.93 -2.34
C ILE A 64 6.90 -5.40 -3.55
N PHE A 65 8.03 -6.06 -3.32
CA PHE A 65 8.94 -6.52 -4.36
C PHE A 65 8.94 -8.04 -4.43
N PHE A 66 9.05 -8.55 -5.63
CA PHE A 66 9.19 -9.98 -5.88
C PHE A 66 10.39 -10.21 -6.79
N GLU A 67 11.35 -10.99 -6.33
CA GLU A 67 12.60 -11.24 -7.07
C GLU A 67 13.30 -9.96 -7.51
N GLY A 68 13.34 -8.98 -6.60
CA GLY A 68 14.00 -7.70 -6.84
C GLY A 68 13.24 -6.72 -7.71
N LYS A 69 12.04 -7.06 -8.16
CA LYS A 69 11.21 -6.20 -9.00
C LYS A 69 9.97 -5.73 -8.26
N LEU A 70 9.53 -4.52 -8.55
CA LEU A 70 8.29 -4.01 -8.00
C LEU A 70 7.12 -4.90 -8.43
N TRP A 71 6.39 -5.41 -7.46
CA TRP A 71 5.31 -6.36 -7.72
C TRP A 71 3.93 -5.79 -7.35
N MET A 72 3.85 -5.03 -6.26
CA MET A 72 2.58 -4.42 -5.82
C MET A 72 2.83 -3.08 -5.17
N LEU A 73 1.92 -2.13 -5.42
CA LEU A 73 1.89 -0.85 -4.72
C LEU A 73 0.58 -0.76 -3.94
N ILE A 74 0.65 -0.29 -2.71
CA ILE A 74 -0.52 -0.10 -1.86
C ILE A 74 -0.55 1.34 -1.40
N GLU A 75 -1.69 2.02 -1.64
CA GLU A 75 -1.95 3.36 -1.15
C GLU A 75 -2.93 3.30 0.01
N CYS A 76 -2.63 4.02 1.07
CA CYS A 76 -3.46 4.10 2.26
C CYS A 76 -4.12 5.45 2.34
N LYS A 77 -5.45 5.46 2.50
CA LYS A 77 -6.24 6.66 2.72
C LYS A 77 -6.76 6.64 4.16
N ALA A 78 -6.99 7.82 4.72
CA ALA A 78 -7.59 7.90 6.05
C ALA A 78 -8.94 7.17 6.07
N ASP A 79 -9.31 6.65 7.23
CA ASP A 79 -10.50 5.81 7.38
C ASP A 79 -11.81 6.50 7.00
N HIS A 80 -11.86 7.83 7.06
CA HIS A 80 -13.06 8.60 6.70
C HIS A 80 -13.13 8.93 5.20
N ILE A 81 -12.11 8.60 4.41
CA ILE A 81 -12.09 8.87 2.97
C ILE A 81 -12.76 7.68 2.26
N PRO A 82 -13.85 7.91 1.52
CA PRO A 82 -14.47 6.84 0.76
C PRO A 82 -13.61 6.46 -0.44
N LEU A 83 -13.59 5.18 -0.76
CA LEU A 83 -12.95 4.69 -1.97
C LEU A 83 -13.97 4.73 -3.10
N ASN A 84 -13.77 5.65 -4.03
CA ASN A 84 -14.67 5.81 -5.18
C ASN A 84 -13.88 5.67 -6.49
N ASP A 85 -14.60 5.68 -7.60
CA ASP A 85 -13.99 5.45 -8.91
C ASP A 85 -12.93 6.48 -9.26
N SER A 86 -13.11 7.75 -8.85
CA SER A 86 -12.12 8.78 -9.18
C SER A 86 -10.79 8.57 -8.45
N VAL A 87 -10.83 8.08 -7.22
CA VAL A 87 -9.63 7.72 -6.47
C VAL A 87 -8.94 6.54 -7.12
N SER A 88 -9.71 5.52 -7.50
CA SER A 88 -9.20 4.33 -8.18
C SER A 88 -8.57 4.69 -9.53
N ASP A 89 -9.24 5.53 -10.32
CA ASP A 89 -8.75 5.95 -11.63
C ASP A 89 -7.45 6.73 -11.53
N GLN A 90 -7.35 7.63 -10.55
CA GLN A 90 -6.12 8.38 -10.31
C GLN A 90 -4.98 7.44 -9.97
N TRP A 91 -5.22 6.48 -9.09
CA TRP A 91 -4.22 5.50 -8.70
C TRP A 91 -3.78 4.64 -9.88
N MET A 92 -4.73 4.19 -10.71
CA MET A 92 -4.45 3.39 -11.90
C MET A 92 -3.51 4.11 -12.87
N ARG A 93 -3.66 5.43 -13.04
CA ARG A 93 -2.77 6.21 -13.88
C ARG A 93 -1.34 6.19 -13.38
N TYR A 94 -1.14 6.30 -12.08
CA TYR A 94 0.20 6.20 -11.50
C TYR A 94 0.78 4.81 -11.70
N ASN A 95 -0.04 3.79 -11.55
CA ASN A 95 0.42 2.41 -11.68
C ASN A 95 0.87 2.07 -13.10
N LEU A 96 0.23 2.65 -14.12
CA LEU A 96 0.66 2.47 -15.50
C LEU A 96 2.11 2.90 -15.71
N SER A 97 2.53 3.96 -15.02
CA SER A 97 3.91 4.46 -15.10
C SER A 97 4.91 3.60 -14.33
N THR A 98 4.49 3.00 -13.22
CA THR A 98 5.37 2.15 -12.41
C THR A 98 5.46 0.73 -12.93
N ARG A 99 4.45 0.28 -13.69
CA ARG A 99 4.35 -1.08 -14.26
C ARG A 99 4.32 -2.19 -13.22
N ALA A 100 3.92 -1.89 -11.98
CA ALA A 100 3.69 -2.93 -11.00
C ALA A 100 2.53 -3.82 -11.45
N PRO A 101 2.66 -5.16 -11.45
CA PRO A 101 1.56 -6.02 -11.88
C PRO A 101 0.32 -5.94 -11.00
N TRP A 102 0.48 -5.51 -9.76
CA TRP A 102 -0.64 -5.39 -8.82
C TRP A 102 -0.64 -4.04 -8.14
N GLY A 103 -1.82 -3.64 -7.70
CA GLY A 103 -1.97 -2.45 -6.90
C GLY A 103 -3.18 -2.55 -5.99
N ALA A 104 -3.18 -1.75 -4.94
CA ALA A 104 -4.29 -1.71 -4.01
C ALA A 104 -4.44 -0.33 -3.39
N ILE A 105 -5.67 0.00 -3.04
CA ILE A 105 -6.00 1.17 -2.23
C ILE A 105 -6.83 0.67 -1.05
N THR A 106 -6.55 1.17 0.13
CA THR A 106 -7.34 0.84 1.31
C THR A 106 -7.54 2.05 2.20
N ASN A 107 -8.70 2.13 2.85
CA ASN A 107 -8.95 3.09 3.91
C ASN A 107 -9.10 2.40 5.28
N GLY A 108 -8.72 1.14 5.35
CA GLY A 108 -8.83 0.31 6.56
C GLY A 108 -10.15 -0.45 6.65
N ARG A 109 -11.22 0.09 6.07
CA ARG A 109 -12.53 -0.56 6.05
C ARG A 109 -12.79 -1.30 4.74
N GLU A 110 -12.27 -0.74 3.65
CA GLU A 110 -12.45 -1.25 2.31
C GLU A 110 -11.11 -1.43 1.65
N TRP A 111 -11.02 -2.38 0.74
CA TRP A 111 -9.86 -2.61 -0.10
C TRP A 111 -10.33 -2.69 -1.54
N GLN A 112 -9.58 -2.04 -2.43
CA GLN A 112 -9.71 -2.22 -3.87
C GLN A 112 -8.36 -2.70 -4.38
N ILE A 113 -8.37 -3.87 -5.01
CA ILE A 113 -7.16 -4.54 -5.48
C ILE A 113 -7.26 -4.70 -6.98
N PHE A 114 -6.23 -4.28 -7.70
CA PHE A 114 -6.25 -4.17 -9.16
C PHE A 114 -5.13 -4.96 -9.80
N GLN A 115 -5.41 -5.50 -10.97
CA GLN A 115 -4.39 -6.01 -11.89
C GLN A 115 -3.96 -4.90 -12.84
N ALA A 116 -2.69 -4.91 -13.27
CA ALA A 116 -2.10 -3.82 -14.03
C ALA A 116 -2.69 -3.61 -15.43
N ASP A 117 -3.18 -4.67 -16.05
CA ASP A 117 -3.64 -4.62 -17.45
C ASP A 117 -5.16 -4.50 -17.58
N GLY A 118 -5.85 -4.13 -16.53
CA GLY A 118 -7.28 -3.96 -16.61
C GLY A 118 -7.91 -3.36 -15.39
N PRO A 119 -9.14 -2.85 -15.52
CA PRO A 119 -9.89 -2.29 -14.39
C PRO A 119 -10.47 -3.35 -13.46
N LYS A 120 -10.13 -4.61 -13.65
CA LYS A 120 -10.70 -5.69 -12.86
C LYS A 120 -10.16 -5.67 -11.44
N SER A 121 -11.03 -5.40 -10.49
CA SER A 121 -10.71 -5.59 -9.08
C SER A 121 -10.80 -7.07 -8.74
N VAL A 122 -9.98 -7.49 -7.79
CA VAL A 122 -10.04 -8.85 -7.24
C VAL A 122 -10.46 -8.76 -5.77
N PRO A 123 -11.14 -9.79 -5.24
CA PRO A 123 -11.74 -9.70 -3.90
C PRO A 123 -10.75 -9.81 -2.75
N MET A 124 -9.53 -10.27 -3.00
CA MET A 124 -8.54 -10.46 -1.94
C MET A 124 -7.13 -10.28 -2.48
N LEU A 125 -6.17 -10.08 -1.58
CA LEU A 125 -4.77 -9.99 -1.96
C LEU A 125 -4.33 -11.29 -2.65
N PRO A 126 -3.64 -11.19 -3.80
CA PRO A 126 -3.19 -12.39 -4.50
C PRO A 126 -2.09 -13.10 -3.72
N PRO A 127 -1.92 -14.40 -3.92
CA PRO A 127 -0.75 -15.09 -3.35
C PRO A 127 0.54 -14.43 -3.81
N PHE A 128 1.51 -14.33 -2.91
CA PHE A 128 2.77 -13.63 -3.18
C PHE A 128 3.46 -14.17 -4.43
N GLY A 129 3.85 -13.28 -5.31
CA GLY A 129 4.54 -13.63 -6.55
C GLY A 129 3.64 -14.00 -7.71
N THR A 130 2.31 -13.95 -7.53
CA THR A 130 1.37 -14.19 -8.62
C THR A 130 1.45 -13.04 -9.62
N PHE A 131 1.60 -13.34 -10.90
CA PHE A 131 1.50 -12.36 -11.96
C PHE A 131 0.11 -12.38 -12.55
N VAL A 132 -0.20 -11.33 -13.33
CA VAL A 132 -1.51 -11.18 -13.97
C VAL A 132 -1.74 -12.35 -14.92
N LEU A 133 -2.91 -12.98 -14.81
CA LEU A 133 -3.31 -14.09 -15.66
C LEU A 133 -4.05 -13.60 -16.88
#